data_bcbf2a9ec260e340f97c0e87884ff2c6
#
_entry.id   bcbf2a9ec260e340f97c0e87884ff2c6
#
_cell.length_a   1.000
_cell.length_b   1.000
_cell.length_c   1.000
_cell.angle_alpha   90.00
_cell.angle_beta   90.00
_cell.angle_gamma   90.00
#
_symmetry.space_group_name_H-M   'P 1'
#
loop_
_entity.id
_entity.type
_entity.pdbx_description
1 polymer ?
#
loop_
_entity_poly.entity_id
_entity_poly.type
_entity_poly.pdbx_seq_one_letter_code
_entity_poly.pdbx_strand_id
1 'polypeptide(L)'
;MFSNKNARKSFIKVLKFLQRIFMSKYFPLNNEQLHELVKKVPTPFYLYDEKAIRKNMKDFTKAFSIFPLFKEHFAVKACPNPHILKILAQEDCGADCSSLPELMLSELAGIKKENVIFTSNETPAQEYRFAYERGNIINLDDITH
;
A
#
# COMPACT_ATOMS: atom_id res chain seq x y z
N MET A 1 -20.90 11.81 -15.71
CA MET A 1 -20.69 11.12 -17.00
C MET A 1 -19.48 11.76 -17.68
N PHE A 2 -18.33 11.05 -17.79
CA PHE A 2 -17.07 11.62 -18.23
C PHE A 2 -17.12 12.01 -19.71
N SER A 3 -17.23 13.29 -20.01
CA SER A 3 -17.26 13.86 -21.37
C SER A 3 -15.86 13.96 -22.03
N ASN A 4 -14.78 13.68 -21.30
CA ASN A 4 -13.43 13.85 -21.79
C ASN A 4 -12.84 12.53 -22.32
N LYS A 5 -12.55 12.47 -23.62
CA LYS A 5 -11.96 11.29 -24.31
C LYS A 5 -10.65 10.83 -23.68
N ASN A 6 -9.85 11.76 -23.12
CA ASN A 6 -8.59 11.43 -22.44
C ASN A 6 -8.83 10.74 -21.09
N ALA A 7 -9.79 11.20 -20.29
CA ALA A 7 -10.18 10.56 -19.05
C ALA A 7 -10.70 9.12 -19.27
N ARG A 8 -11.50 8.92 -20.34
CA ARG A 8 -11.99 7.59 -20.73
C ARG A 8 -10.88 6.63 -21.16
N LYS A 9 -9.90 7.12 -21.93
CA LYS A 9 -8.71 6.33 -22.33
C LYS A 9 -7.86 5.95 -21.13
N SER A 10 -7.68 6.84 -20.16
CA SER A 10 -6.94 6.57 -18.93
C SER A 10 -7.67 5.58 -18.03
N PHE A 11 -8.98 5.70 -17.88
CA PHE A 11 -9.80 4.74 -17.14
C PHE A 11 -9.69 3.32 -17.74
N ILE A 12 -9.71 3.19 -19.06
CA ILE A 12 -9.50 1.90 -19.75
C ILE A 12 -8.10 1.35 -19.51
N LYS A 13 -7.06 2.21 -19.42
CA LYS A 13 -5.70 1.77 -19.09
C LYS A 13 -5.63 1.24 -17.66
N VAL A 14 -6.27 1.92 -16.71
CA VAL A 14 -6.37 1.46 -15.30
C VAL A 14 -7.09 0.12 -15.22
N LEU A 15 -8.24 -0.04 -15.89
CA LEU A 15 -8.96 -1.33 -15.93
C LEU A 15 -8.11 -2.46 -16.52
N LYS A 16 -7.39 -2.21 -17.62
CA LYS A 16 -6.48 -3.20 -18.23
C LYS A 16 -5.31 -3.55 -17.32
N PHE A 17 -4.81 -2.58 -16.55
CA PHE A 17 -3.76 -2.79 -15.55
C PHE A 17 -4.27 -3.68 -14.40
N LEU A 18 -5.46 -3.39 -13.86
CA LEU A 18 -6.09 -4.20 -12.83
C LEU A 18 -6.35 -5.64 -13.32
N GLN A 19 -6.84 -5.83 -14.55
CA GLN A 19 -6.99 -7.16 -15.14
C GLN A 19 -5.65 -7.93 -15.24
N ARG A 20 -4.56 -7.25 -15.56
CA ARG A 20 -3.22 -7.87 -15.63
C ARG A 20 -2.70 -8.32 -14.27
N ILE A 21 -2.98 -7.56 -13.21
CA ILE A 21 -2.62 -7.92 -11.82
C ILE A 21 -3.37 -9.20 -11.40
N PHE A 22 -4.65 -9.32 -11.71
CA PHE A 22 -5.47 -10.48 -11.36
C PHE A 22 -5.16 -11.75 -12.17
N MET A 23 -4.45 -11.67 -13.30
CA MET A 23 -4.25 -12.79 -14.22
C MET A 23 -2.81 -13.31 -14.31
N SER A 24 -1.85 -12.74 -13.60
CA SER A 24 -0.47 -13.22 -13.63
C SER A 24 -0.30 -14.43 -12.69
N LYS A 25 -0.42 -15.64 -13.23
CA LYS A 25 -0.01 -16.90 -12.57
C LYS A 25 1.52 -17.09 -12.60
N TYR A 26 2.28 -15.99 -12.55
CA TYR A 26 3.74 -16.09 -12.56
C TYR A 26 4.24 -16.39 -11.16
N PHE A 27 4.89 -17.53 -11.01
CA PHE A 27 5.61 -17.86 -9.78
C PHE A 27 7.09 -17.46 -9.95
N PRO A 28 7.66 -16.69 -9.01
CA PRO A 28 8.97 -16.04 -9.21
C PRO A 28 10.17 -16.98 -9.15
N LEU A 29 10.00 -18.23 -8.68
CA LEU A 29 11.08 -19.20 -8.53
C LEU A 29 10.87 -20.39 -9.47
N ASN A 30 11.97 -20.93 -9.99
CA ASN A 30 11.94 -22.25 -10.63
C ASN A 30 11.95 -23.37 -9.57
N ASN A 31 11.76 -24.63 -10.02
CA ASN A 31 11.68 -25.78 -9.12
C ASN A 31 12.94 -25.99 -8.28
N GLU A 32 14.12 -25.77 -8.86
CA GLU A 32 15.39 -25.92 -8.14
C GLU A 32 15.52 -24.88 -7.03
N GLN A 33 15.24 -23.61 -7.34
CA GLN A 33 15.25 -22.52 -6.37
C GLN A 33 14.24 -22.75 -5.24
N LEU A 34 13.05 -23.26 -5.58
CA LEU A 34 12.05 -23.60 -4.57
C LEU A 34 12.52 -24.73 -3.66
N HIS A 35 13.12 -25.79 -4.20
CA HIS A 35 13.67 -26.88 -3.38
C HIS A 35 14.79 -26.39 -2.44
N GLU A 36 15.68 -25.53 -2.91
CA GLU A 36 16.74 -24.95 -2.07
C GLU A 36 16.17 -24.04 -0.98
N LEU A 37 15.12 -23.28 -1.28
CA LEU A 37 14.43 -22.44 -0.30
C LEU A 37 13.79 -23.29 0.80
N VAL A 38 13.05 -24.35 0.44
CA VAL A 38 12.36 -25.23 1.40
C VAL A 38 13.36 -25.97 2.31
N LYS A 39 14.57 -26.27 1.85
CA LYS A 39 15.63 -26.81 2.70
C LYS A 39 16.10 -25.81 3.79
N LYS A 40 16.06 -24.51 3.50
CA LYS A 40 16.55 -23.45 4.38
C LYS A 40 15.47 -22.89 5.29
N VAL A 41 14.23 -22.82 4.81
CA VAL A 41 13.08 -22.22 5.51
C VAL A 41 12.01 -23.29 5.67
N PRO A 42 11.68 -23.69 6.91
CA PRO A 42 10.65 -24.70 7.13
C PRO A 42 9.26 -24.20 6.68
N THR A 43 8.50 -25.09 6.08
CA THR A 43 7.11 -24.83 5.69
C THR A 43 6.16 -24.94 6.90
N PRO A 44 5.03 -24.18 6.92
CA PRO A 44 4.59 -23.22 5.90
C PRO A 44 5.26 -21.84 6.04
N PHE A 45 5.41 -21.11 4.92
CA PHE A 45 5.92 -19.73 4.92
C PHE A 45 5.24 -18.91 3.82
N TYR A 46 5.27 -17.58 3.98
CA TYR A 46 4.89 -16.63 2.95
C TYR A 46 6.12 -16.22 2.13
N LEU A 47 5.99 -16.24 0.81
CA LEU A 47 7.01 -15.77 -0.12
C LEU A 47 6.56 -14.47 -0.76
N TYR A 48 7.33 -13.40 -0.58
CA TYR A 48 7.09 -12.12 -1.20
C TYR A 48 8.09 -11.85 -2.33
N ASP A 49 7.59 -11.47 -3.50
CA ASP A 49 8.43 -11.06 -4.64
C ASP A 49 8.60 -9.53 -4.59
N GLU A 50 9.73 -9.07 -4.06
CA GLU A 50 10.04 -7.64 -3.94
C GLU A 50 10.04 -6.94 -5.31
N LYS A 51 10.57 -7.59 -6.38
CA LYS A 51 10.59 -7.01 -7.73
C LYS A 51 9.19 -6.78 -8.25
N ALA A 52 8.28 -7.73 -8.02
CA ALA A 52 6.89 -7.60 -8.40
C ALA A 52 6.18 -6.52 -7.61
N ILE A 53 6.41 -6.41 -6.29
CA ILE A 53 5.84 -5.36 -5.43
C ILE A 53 6.27 -3.98 -5.96
N ARG A 54 7.56 -3.75 -6.17
CA ARG A 54 8.08 -2.48 -6.70
C ARG A 54 7.55 -2.16 -8.09
N LYS A 55 7.52 -3.16 -8.96
CA LYS A 55 6.97 -3.00 -10.31
C LYS A 55 5.49 -2.61 -10.28
N ASN A 56 4.69 -3.28 -9.46
CA ASN A 56 3.27 -2.98 -9.32
C ASN A 56 3.05 -1.56 -8.82
N MET A 57 3.81 -1.11 -7.83
CA MET A 57 3.71 0.25 -7.30
C MET A 57 4.02 1.29 -8.40
N LYS A 58 5.13 1.10 -9.13
CA LYS A 58 5.50 1.99 -10.25
C LYS A 58 4.45 2.03 -11.36
N ASP A 59 3.95 0.86 -11.76
CA ASP A 59 2.93 0.76 -12.81
C ASP A 59 1.61 1.41 -12.36
N PHE A 60 1.25 1.25 -11.08
CA PHE A 60 0.07 1.84 -10.49
C PHE A 60 0.17 3.38 -10.47
N THR A 61 1.23 3.92 -9.88
CA THR A 61 1.49 5.37 -9.84
C THR A 61 1.51 5.97 -11.26
N LYS A 62 2.15 5.27 -12.21
CA LYS A 62 2.16 5.70 -13.61
C LYS A 62 0.76 5.72 -14.24
N ALA A 63 -0.10 4.77 -13.89
CA ALA A 63 -1.46 4.72 -14.42
C ALA A 63 -2.31 5.92 -13.95
N PHE A 64 -2.05 6.42 -12.74
CA PHE A 64 -2.73 7.58 -12.14
C PHE A 64 -2.02 8.92 -12.35
N SER A 65 -0.90 8.95 -13.10
CA SER A 65 -0.09 10.17 -13.31
C SER A 65 -0.82 11.32 -14.01
N ILE A 66 -2.02 11.10 -14.52
CA ILE A 66 -2.90 12.15 -15.06
C ILE A 66 -3.53 13.04 -13.96
N PHE A 67 -3.48 12.60 -12.71
CA PHE A 67 -3.97 13.32 -11.55
C PHE A 67 -2.77 13.92 -10.82
N PRO A 68 -2.57 15.25 -10.85
CA PRO A 68 -1.31 15.89 -10.43
C PRO A 68 -0.99 15.74 -8.94
N LEU A 69 -2.00 15.45 -8.10
CA LEU A 69 -1.84 15.28 -6.65
C LEU A 69 -2.13 13.85 -6.19
N PHE A 70 -2.13 12.90 -7.13
CA PHE A 70 -2.37 11.51 -6.77
C PHE A 70 -1.22 10.97 -5.92
N LYS A 71 -1.58 10.37 -4.80
CA LYS A 71 -0.70 9.57 -3.95
C LYS A 71 -1.43 8.32 -3.49
N GLU A 72 -0.75 7.19 -3.59
CA GLU A 72 -1.25 5.92 -3.06
C GLU A 72 -0.91 5.81 -1.57
N HIS A 73 -1.88 5.36 -0.78
CA HIS A 73 -1.69 5.03 0.62
C HIS A 73 -2.09 3.57 0.84
N PHE A 74 -1.12 2.76 1.22
CA PHE A 74 -1.32 1.33 1.42
C PHE A 74 -2.04 1.07 2.75
N ALA A 75 -3.13 0.30 2.70
CA ALA A 75 -3.87 -0.11 3.90
C ALA A 75 -3.02 -1.08 4.74
N VAL A 76 -2.46 -0.59 5.84
CA VAL A 76 -1.50 -1.34 6.68
C VAL A 76 -2.10 -2.64 7.22
N LYS A 77 -3.38 -2.63 7.58
CA LYS A 77 -4.12 -3.81 8.06
C LYS A 77 -4.12 -4.99 7.07
N ALA A 78 -3.96 -4.74 5.77
CA ALA A 78 -3.95 -5.80 4.76
C ALA A 78 -2.67 -6.63 4.80
N CYS A 79 -1.53 -6.02 5.16
CA CYS A 79 -0.24 -6.71 5.36
C CYS A 79 0.64 -5.91 6.32
N PRO A 80 0.48 -6.06 7.65
CA PRO A 80 1.19 -5.31 8.67
C PRO A 80 2.64 -5.81 8.84
N ASN A 81 3.36 -5.93 7.73
CA ASN A 81 4.75 -6.38 7.70
C ASN A 81 5.67 -5.18 7.48
N PRO A 82 6.55 -4.83 8.46
CA PRO A 82 7.38 -3.64 8.38
C PRO A 82 8.38 -3.68 7.21
N HIS A 83 8.81 -4.87 6.75
CA HIS A 83 9.68 -4.99 5.57
C HIS A 83 8.92 -4.64 4.28
N ILE A 84 7.66 -5.08 4.15
CA ILE A 84 6.83 -4.74 2.98
C ILE A 84 6.51 -3.25 2.99
N LEU A 85 6.14 -2.69 4.14
CA LEU A 85 5.89 -1.24 4.28
C LEU A 85 7.15 -0.42 3.91
N LYS A 86 8.34 -0.88 4.30
CA LYS A 86 9.60 -0.21 3.92
C LYS A 86 9.86 -0.25 2.41
N ILE A 87 9.54 -1.36 1.75
CA ILE A 87 9.63 -1.47 0.28
C ILE A 87 8.66 -0.47 -0.38
N LEU A 88 7.43 -0.39 0.10
CA LEU A 88 6.42 0.54 -0.41
C LEU A 88 6.81 2.00 -0.17
N ALA A 89 7.34 2.32 1.01
CA ALA A 89 7.86 3.66 1.34
C ALA A 89 8.96 4.12 0.37
N GLN A 90 9.85 3.21 -0.04
CA GLN A 90 10.91 3.48 -1.01
C GLN A 90 10.38 3.75 -2.44
N GLU A 91 9.17 3.35 -2.73
CA GLU A 91 8.46 3.65 -3.98
C GLU A 91 7.44 4.82 -3.82
N ASP A 92 7.65 5.67 -2.81
CA ASP A 92 6.83 6.85 -2.48
C ASP A 92 5.35 6.52 -2.15
N CYS A 93 5.06 5.34 -1.65
CA CYS A 93 3.74 4.97 -1.16
C CYS A 93 3.55 5.46 0.28
N GLY A 94 2.41 6.05 0.57
CA GLY A 94 1.97 6.38 1.92
C GLY A 94 1.40 5.16 2.65
N ALA A 95 0.92 5.39 3.87
CA ALA A 95 0.24 4.40 4.69
C ALA A 95 -1.16 4.88 5.09
N ASP A 96 -2.15 4.01 4.96
CA ASP A 96 -3.49 4.19 5.54
C ASP A 96 -3.60 3.29 6.78
N CYS A 97 -3.72 3.93 7.94
CA CYS A 97 -3.69 3.31 9.25
C CYS A 97 -5.06 3.43 9.93
N SER A 98 -5.49 2.39 10.62
CA SER A 98 -6.76 2.35 11.35
C SER A 98 -6.59 2.02 12.84
N SER A 99 -5.35 2.01 13.35
CA SER A 99 -5.05 1.74 14.77
C SER A 99 -3.67 2.28 15.16
N LEU A 100 -3.46 2.45 16.47
CA LEU A 100 -2.17 2.86 17.01
C LEU A 100 -1.00 1.94 16.61
N PRO A 101 -1.11 0.59 16.66
CA PRO A 101 -0.05 -0.28 16.18
C PRO A 101 0.31 -0.06 14.70
N GLU A 102 -0.67 0.24 13.85
CA GLU A 102 -0.41 0.52 12.44
C GLU A 102 0.32 1.86 12.24
N LEU A 103 -0.01 2.89 13.02
CA LEU A 103 0.72 4.15 13.05
C LEU A 103 2.19 3.94 13.45
N MET A 104 2.44 3.13 14.49
CA MET A 104 3.80 2.81 14.94
C MET A 104 4.58 2.00 13.88
N LEU A 105 3.92 1.03 13.22
CA LEU A 105 4.54 0.26 12.13
C LEU A 105 4.92 1.17 10.94
N SER A 106 4.07 2.13 10.59
CA SER A 106 4.35 3.09 9.53
C SER A 106 5.56 3.97 9.86
N GLU A 107 5.64 4.47 11.10
CA GLU A 107 6.83 5.20 11.56
C GLU A 107 8.11 4.37 11.49
N LEU A 108 8.04 3.11 11.93
CA LEU A 108 9.16 2.16 11.88
C LEU A 108 9.62 1.89 10.43
N ALA A 109 8.68 1.85 9.49
CA ALA A 109 8.96 1.70 8.06
C ALA A 109 9.51 2.97 7.40
N GLY A 110 9.47 4.11 8.10
CA GLY A 110 9.94 5.41 7.61
C GLY A 110 8.85 6.26 6.93
N ILE A 111 7.59 5.83 6.96
CA ILE A 111 6.44 6.61 6.45
C ILE A 111 5.98 7.56 7.56
N LYS A 112 5.95 8.86 7.28
CA LYS A 112 5.74 9.89 8.33
C LYS A 112 4.91 11.07 7.82
N LYS A 113 4.36 11.85 8.75
CA LYS A 113 3.63 13.09 8.51
C LYS A 113 2.46 12.88 7.55
N GLU A 114 2.32 13.77 6.58
CA GLU A 114 1.28 13.76 5.54
C GLU A 114 1.29 12.52 4.62
N ASN A 115 2.31 11.69 4.73
CA ASN A 115 2.35 10.39 4.05
C ASN A 115 1.61 9.29 4.83
N VAL A 116 1.07 9.61 5.99
CA VAL A 116 0.22 8.71 6.78
C VAL A 116 -1.17 9.31 6.89
N ILE A 117 -2.18 8.54 6.49
CA ILE A 117 -3.59 8.83 6.73
C ILE A 117 -4.04 7.95 7.89
N PHE A 118 -4.70 8.55 8.88
CA PHE A 118 -5.32 7.84 9.98
C PHE A 118 -6.83 7.88 9.82
N THR A 119 -7.42 6.72 9.48
CA THR A 119 -8.86 6.51 9.32
C THR A 119 -9.29 5.43 10.29
N SER A 120 -10.01 5.77 11.33
CA SER A 120 -10.41 4.83 12.35
C SER A 120 -11.79 5.13 12.89
N ASN A 121 -12.58 4.09 13.18
CA ASN A 121 -13.90 4.15 13.78
C ASN A 121 -13.79 3.82 15.27
N GLU A 122 -14.65 4.41 16.11
CA GLU A 122 -14.67 4.20 17.57
C GLU A 122 -13.29 4.41 18.24
N THR A 123 -12.59 5.45 17.82
CA THR A 123 -11.18 5.65 18.14
C THR A 123 -11.02 6.37 19.48
N PRO A 124 -10.19 5.86 20.40
CA PRO A 124 -9.82 6.57 21.62
C PRO A 124 -9.12 7.89 21.31
N ALA A 125 -9.43 8.95 22.08
CA ALA A 125 -8.86 10.29 21.89
C ALA A 125 -7.31 10.30 21.91
N GLN A 126 -6.69 9.38 22.62
CA GLN A 126 -5.23 9.24 22.66
C GLN A 126 -4.63 8.82 21.30
N GLU A 127 -5.32 8.04 20.49
CA GLU A 127 -4.85 7.64 19.15
C GLU A 127 -4.94 8.81 18.16
N TYR A 128 -6.02 9.59 18.21
CA TYR A 128 -6.11 10.85 17.47
C TYR A 128 -5.00 11.82 17.84
N ARG A 129 -4.73 11.97 19.14
CA ARG A 129 -3.63 12.83 19.62
C ARG A 129 -2.29 12.34 19.09
N PHE A 130 -2.04 11.03 19.13
CA PHE A 130 -0.82 10.42 18.61
C PHE A 130 -0.62 10.73 17.13
N ALA A 131 -1.68 10.59 16.31
CA ALA A 131 -1.64 10.90 14.89
C ALA A 131 -1.42 12.40 14.63
N TYR A 132 -2.14 13.26 15.37
CA TYR A 132 -2.06 14.71 15.25
C TYR A 132 -0.65 15.23 15.57
N GLU A 133 -0.07 14.83 16.69
CA GLU A 133 1.28 15.25 17.13
C GLU A 133 2.37 14.88 16.13
N ARG A 134 2.12 13.87 15.29
CA ARG A 134 3.03 13.42 14.22
C ARG A 134 2.79 14.07 12.87
N GLY A 135 1.80 14.96 12.79
CA GLY A 135 1.44 15.64 11.54
C GLY A 135 0.82 14.71 10.50
N ASN A 136 0.18 13.63 10.95
CA ASN A 136 -0.53 12.72 10.05
C ASN A 136 -1.85 13.35 9.58
N ILE A 137 -2.32 12.96 8.41
CA ILE A 137 -3.65 13.33 7.94
C ILE A 137 -4.67 12.52 8.73
N ILE A 138 -5.62 13.21 9.38
CA ILE A 138 -6.73 12.56 10.09
C ILE A 138 -7.95 12.60 9.18
N ASN A 139 -8.47 11.45 8.85
CA ASN A 139 -9.71 11.30 8.11
C ASN A 139 -10.84 10.94 9.08
N LEU A 140 -11.78 11.86 9.25
CA LEU A 140 -12.98 11.65 10.07
C LEU A 140 -14.08 11.09 9.15
N ASP A 141 -14.60 9.92 9.46
CA ASP A 141 -15.63 9.24 8.70
C ASP A 141 -17.05 9.61 9.16
N ASP A 142 -17.17 10.24 10.32
CA ASP A 142 -18.42 10.72 10.88
C ASP A 142 -18.25 12.10 11.55
N ILE A 143 -19.32 12.90 11.53
CA ILE A 143 -19.33 14.25 12.11
C ILE A 143 -19.29 14.23 13.65
N THR A 144 -19.49 13.07 14.27
CA THR A 144 -19.47 12.91 15.73
C THR A 144 -18.09 12.58 16.29
N HIS A 145 -17.09 12.40 15.43
CA HIS A 145 -15.69 12.19 15.82
C HIS A 145 -14.92 13.47 16.11
#